data_cae562fab8bc080b5ffb22466bf92135
#
_entry.id   cae562fab8bc080b5ffb22466bf92135
#
_cell.length_a   1.000
_cell.length_b   1.000
_cell.length_c   1.000
_cell.angle_alpha   90.00
_cell.angle_beta   90.00
_cell.angle_gamma   90.00
#
_symmetry.space_group_name_H-M   'P 1'
#
loop_
_entity.id
_entity.type
_entity.pdbx_description
1 polymer ?
#
loop_
_entity_poly.entity_id
_entity_poly.type
_entity_poly.pdbx_seq_one_letter_code
_entity_poly.pdbx_strand_id
1 'polypeptide(L)'
;RVLFRSVIGAGPSGLTVAGDLAKLGYKVTVYEALHVAGGVLMYGIPEFRLPKDIVQHEVEGLKELGVDIECNMVIGKVLTVDELMNDYGFEAIYIASGAGLPRFMGIPGESLKGVYSANEYLTRVNLMKAYQPGSRTPIMKSRAVAVVGGGNVAMDAARCAKRLGAEQVYIVYRRGMAELPARKEEVEHAEEEGIIFKTLTNPVEVLGDENGCVKGMTCVEMELGEPDA
;
A
#
# COMPACT_ATOMS: atom_id res chain seq x y z
N ARG A 1 14.03 29.92 -22.24
CA ARG A 1 12.72 29.28 -22.44
C ARG A 1 12.45 28.39 -21.23
N VAL A 2 11.39 28.64 -20.49
CA VAL A 2 10.96 27.76 -19.40
C VAL A 2 10.35 26.50 -20.03
N LEU A 3 10.85 25.33 -19.66
CA LEU A 3 10.38 24.04 -20.15
C LEU A 3 9.47 23.38 -19.11
N PHE A 4 8.24 23.08 -19.50
CA PHE A 4 7.23 22.49 -18.61
C PHE A 4 7.32 20.97 -18.62
N ARG A 5 7.27 20.36 -17.43
CA ARG A 5 7.29 18.90 -17.21
C ARG A 5 6.13 18.48 -16.34
N SER A 6 5.47 17.40 -16.71
CA SER A 6 4.43 16.78 -15.90
C SER A 6 4.92 15.46 -15.30
N VAL A 7 4.52 15.22 -14.06
CA VAL A 7 4.73 13.95 -13.36
C VAL A 7 3.37 13.42 -12.94
N ILE A 8 3.05 12.18 -13.30
CA ILE A 8 1.79 11.52 -12.95
C ILE A 8 2.05 10.55 -11.80
N GLY A 9 1.61 10.91 -10.61
CA GLY A 9 1.78 10.18 -9.36
C GLY A 9 2.81 10.83 -8.44
N ALA A 10 2.38 11.18 -7.23
CA ALA A 10 3.19 11.79 -6.18
C ALA A 10 3.72 10.74 -5.17
N GLY A 11 4.02 9.54 -5.63
CA GLY A 11 4.74 8.54 -4.86
C GLY A 11 6.26 8.80 -4.84
N PRO A 12 7.07 7.94 -4.19
CA PRO A 12 8.53 8.13 -4.07
C PRO A 12 9.22 8.43 -5.39
N SER A 13 8.90 7.67 -6.44
CA SER A 13 9.47 7.85 -7.78
C SER A 13 9.15 9.21 -8.38
N GLY A 14 7.86 9.61 -8.33
CA GLY A 14 7.41 10.87 -8.90
C GLY A 14 7.97 12.07 -8.16
N LEU A 15 7.97 12.05 -6.83
CA LEU A 15 8.52 13.13 -6.01
C LEU A 15 10.03 13.30 -6.22
N THR A 16 10.79 12.19 -6.33
CA THR A 16 12.23 12.25 -6.63
C THR A 16 12.49 12.92 -7.97
N VAL A 17 11.80 12.45 -9.03
CA VAL A 17 11.98 13.03 -10.38
C VAL A 17 11.54 14.49 -10.41
N ALA A 18 10.44 14.85 -9.74
CA ALA A 18 9.99 16.24 -9.67
C ALA A 18 11.02 17.15 -9.02
N GLY A 19 11.62 16.74 -7.91
CA GLY A 19 12.66 17.48 -7.22
C GLY A 19 13.94 17.65 -8.06
N ASP A 20 14.38 16.59 -8.72
CA ASP A 20 15.57 16.65 -9.57
C ASP A 20 15.35 17.55 -10.79
N LEU A 21 14.20 17.47 -11.42
CA LEU A 21 13.84 18.36 -12.55
C LEU A 21 13.73 19.82 -12.10
N ALA A 22 13.16 20.10 -10.93
CA ALA A 22 13.05 21.46 -10.41
C ALA A 22 14.45 22.06 -10.14
N LYS A 23 15.37 21.28 -9.55
CA LYS A 23 16.78 21.69 -9.35
C LYS A 23 17.51 21.98 -10.67
N LEU A 24 17.13 21.32 -11.77
CA LEU A 24 17.65 21.57 -13.11
C LEU A 24 16.99 22.78 -13.82
N GLY A 25 16.07 23.49 -13.15
CA GLY A 25 15.41 24.69 -13.66
C GLY A 25 14.17 24.45 -14.52
N TYR A 26 13.63 23.23 -14.52
CA TYR A 26 12.36 22.94 -15.17
C TYR A 26 11.19 23.41 -14.30
N LYS A 27 10.11 23.84 -14.92
CA LYS A 27 8.82 24.02 -14.24
C LYS A 27 8.08 22.68 -14.21
N VAL A 28 7.81 22.18 -13.01
CA VAL A 28 7.27 20.83 -12.81
C VAL A 28 5.90 20.90 -12.16
N THR A 29 4.93 20.17 -12.71
CA THR A 29 3.63 19.94 -12.10
C THR A 29 3.45 18.45 -11.87
N VAL A 30 3.13 18.07 -10.63
CA VAL A 30 2.84 16.69 -10.22
C VAL A 30 1.34 16.54 -10.04
N TYR A 31 0.74 15.57 -10.72
CA TYR A 31 -0.68 15.21 -10.58
C TYR A 31 -0.80 13.94 -9.74
N GLU A 32 -1.55 14.01 -8.65
CA GLU A 32 -1.78 12.90 -7.71
C GLU A 32 -3.25 12.53 -7.65
N ALA A 33 -3.55 11.24 -7.80
CA ALA A 33 -4.92 10.74 -7.76
C ALA A 33 -5.56 10.82 -6.37
N LEU A 34 -4.75 10.67 -5.32
CA LEU A 34 -5.20 10.75 -3.93
C LEU A 34 -5.31 12.21 -3.47
N HIS A 35 -5.92 12.41 -2.30
CA HIS A 35 -6.09 13.73 -1.69
C HIS A 35 -4.82 14.27 -1.00
N VAL A 36 -3.74 13.50 -0.97
CA VAL A 36 -2.46 13.86 -0.37
C VAL A 36 -1.31 13.23 -1.14
N ALA A 37 -0.23 13.97 -1.31
CA ALA A 37 0.99 13.49 -1.95
C ALA A 37 1.79 12.55 -1.01
N GLY A 38 2.56 11.65 -1.58
CA GLY A 38 3.42 10.69 -0.88
C GLY A 38 3.19 9.24 -1.31
N GLY A 39 2.09 8.95 -2.03
CA GLY A 39 1.81 7.61 -2.53
C GLY A 39 1.87 6.54 -1.44
N VAL A 40 2.60 5.45 -1.68
CA VAL A 40 2.73 4.34 -0.72
C VAL A 40 3.31 4.76 0.64
N LEU A 41 4.08 5.83 0.71
CA LEU A 41 4.58 6.37 1.98
C LEU A 41 3.44 6.86 2.88
N MET A 42 2.32 7.28 2.28
CA MET A 42 1.13 7.75 3.00
C MET A 42 0.10 6.65 3.21
N TYR A 43 -0.25 5.88 2.18
CA TYR A 43 -1.32 4.90 2.28
C TYR A 43 -0.87 3.51 2.74
N GLY A 44 0.38 3.11 2.42
CA GLY A 44 0.86 1.74 2.61
C GLY A 44 1.67 1.57 3.89
N ILE A 45 2.70 2.37 4.10
CA ILE A 45 3.60 2.25 5.25
C ILE A 45 2.89 2.78 6.51
N PRO A 46 2.84 2.00 7.61
CA PRO A 46 2.18 2.44 8.84
C PRO A 46 2.86 3.63 9.52
N GLU A 47 2.07 4.40 10.28
CA GLU A 47 2.53 5.56 11.05
C GLU A 47 3.68 5.22 12.00
N PHE A 48 3.65 4.05 12.61
CA PHE A 48 4.69 3.61 13.56
C PHE A 48 6.01 3.22 12.90
N ARG A 49 6.06 3.08 11.57
CA ARG A 49 7.29 2.88 10.79
C ARG A 49 7.77 4.15 10.12
N LEU A 50 6.84 4.93 9.59
CA LEU A 50 7.12 6.18 8.92
C LEU A 50 6.05 7.21 9.31
N PRO A 51 6.32 8.10 10.27
CA PRO A 51 5.45 9.21 10.62
C PRO A 51 5.10 10.05 9.40
N LYS A 52 3.82 10.41 9.25
CA LYS A 52 3.33 11.07 8.03
C LYS A 52 3.73 12.53 7.92
N ASP A 53 4.03 13.17 9.05
CA ASP A 53 4.59 14.53 9.11
C ASP A 53 5.97 14.61 8.44
N ILE A 54 6.81 13.59 8.54
CA ILE A 54 8.10 13.51 7.84
C ILE A 54 7.86 13.55 6.32
N VAL A 55 6.92 12.74 5.83
CA VAL A 55 6.59 12.68 4.39
C VAL A 55 6.05 14.03 3.91
N GLN A 56 5.17 14.66 4.70
CA GLN A 56 4.61 15.97 4.34
C GLN A 56 5.66 17.08 4.38
N HIS A 57 6.63 17.03 5.29
CA HIS A 57 7.74 17.96 5.32
C HIS A 57 8.58 17.90 4.02
N GLU A 58 8.88 16.70 3.53
CA GLU A 58 9.57 16.52 2.24
C GLU A 58 8.74 17.04 1.06
N VAL A 59 7.44 16.83 1.09
CA VAL A 59 6.52 17.36 0.07
C VAL A 59 6.49 18.89 0.07
N GLU A 60 6.44 19.54 1.24
CA GLU A 60 6.50 21.00 1.33
C GLU A 60 7.86 21.55 0.83
N GLY A 61 8.97 20.87 1.13
CA GLY A 61 10.28 21.24 0.58
C GLY A 61 10.32 21.23 -0.96
N LEU A 62 9.58 20.31 -1.61
CA LEU A 62 9.45 20.32 -3.07
C LEU A 62 8.63 21.51 -3.57
N LYS A 63 7.56 21.89 -2.87
CA LYS A 63 6.79 23.11 -3.21
C LYS A 63 7.62 24.37 -3.07
N GLU A 64 8.47 24.46 -2.04
CA GLU A 64 9.42 25.57 -1.87
C GLU A 64 10.44 25.64 -3.02
N LEU A 65 10.80 24.51 -3.63
CA LEU A 65 11.61 24.47 -4.85
C LEU A 65 10.84 24.89 -6.13
N GLY A 66 9.53 25.19 -6.02
CA GLY A 66 8.69 25.61 -7.12
C GLY A 66 8.01 24.48 -7.89
N VAL A 67 7.91 23.30 -7.29
CA VAL A 67 7.09 22.18 -7.82
C VAL A 67 5.63 22.43 -7.48
N ASP A 68 4.77 22.47 -8.50
CA ASP A 68 3.31 22.50 -8.32
C ASP A 68 2.80 21.07 -8.09
N ILE A 69 2.02 20.85 -7.03
CA ILE A 69 1.46 19.53 -6.71
C ILE A 69 -0.06 19.63 -6.63
N GLU A 70 -0.75 18.98 -7.56
CA GLU A 70 -2.20 18.95 -7.67
C GLU A 70 -2.74 17.56 -7.29
N CYS A 71 -3.45 17.50 -6.15
CA CYS A 71 -4.09 16.28 -5.66
C CYS A 71 -5.52 16.13 -6.20
N ASN A 72 -6.11 14.93 -6.04
CA ASN A 72 -7.43 14.55 -6.56
C ASN A 72 -7.51 14.59 -8.10
N MET A 73 -6.39 14.41 -8.78
CA MET A 73 -6.25 14.45 -10.22
C MET A 73 -5.96 13.06 -10.77
N VAL A 74 -7.01 12.35 -11.20
CA VAL A 74 -6.88 11.00 -11.79
C VAL A 74 -6.62 11.16 -13.29
N ILE A 75 -5.35 11.19 -13.68
CA ILE A 75 -4.96 11.28 -15.09
C ILE A 75 -5.42 10.04 -15.85
N GLY A 76 -5.98 10.25 -17.03
CA GLY A 76 -6.72 9.25 -17.83
C GLY A 76 -8.23 9.24 -17.53
N LYS A 77 -8.70 10.03 -16.54
CA LYS A 77 -10.13 10.24 -16.25
C LYS A 77 -10.51 11.71 -16.23
N VAL A 78 -9.78 12.54 -15.50
CA VAL A 78 -10.01 14.00 -15.41
C VAL A 78 -9.35 14.70 -16.59
N LEU A 79 -8.11 14.34 -16.88
CA LEU A 79 -7.32 14.80 -18.02
C LEU A 79 -6.65 13.59 -18.65
N THR A 80 -6.54 13.61 -19.97
CA THR A 80 -5.76 12.62 -20.72
C THR A 80 -4.30 13.05 -20.86
N VAL A 81 -3.43 12.13 -21.24
CA VAL A 81 -2.03 12.42 -21.55
C VAL A 81 -1.93 13.36 -22.76
N ASP A 82 -2.81 13.18 -23.76
CA ASP A 82 -2.83 14.04 -24.95
C ASP A 82 -3.22 15.47 -24.62
N GLU A 83 -4.21 15.71 -23.75
CA GLU A 83 -4.56 17.04 -23.26
C GLU A 83 -3.41 17.69 -22.50
N LEU A 84 -2.72 16.93 -21.63
CA LEU A 84 -1.54 17.45 -20.93
C LEU A 84 -0.45 17.91 -21.91
N MET A 85 -0.20 17.17 -22.97
CA MET A 85 0.82 17.51 -23.98
C MET A 85 0.37 18.69 -24.89
N ASN A 86 -0.87 18.65 -25.40
CA ASN A 86 -1.33 19.53 -26.43
C ASN A 86 -1.97 20.82 -25.90
N ASP A 87 -2.78 20.73 -24.85
CA ASP A 87 -3.56 21.85 -24.32
C ASP A 87 -2.85 22.56 -23.17
N TYR A 88 -2.20 21.77 -22.29
CA TYR A 88 -1.42 22.32 -21.15
C TYR A 88 0.04 22.62 -21.51
N GLY A 89 0.51 22.14 -22.66
CA GLY A 89 1.83 22.47 -23.20
C GLY A 89 3.00 21.80 -22.47
N PHE A 90 2.78 20.68 -21.79
CA PHE A 90 3.87 19.90 -21.24
C PHE A 90 4.70 19.25 -22.35
N GLU A 91 6.01 19.44 -22.33
CA GLU A 91 6.91 18.91 -23.36
C GLU A 91 7.37 17.48 -23.09
N ALA A 92 7.22 17.02 -21.83
CA ALA A 92 7.45 15.63 -21.43
C ALA A 92 6.62 15.29 -20.20
N ILE A 93 6.23 14.01 -20.12
CA ILE A 93 5.45 13.46 -19.01
C ILE A 93 6.19 12.25 -18.44
N TYR A 94 6.36 12.22 -17.12
CA TYR A 94 6.87 11.08 -16.40
C TYR A 94 5.73 10.34 -15.70
N ILE A 95 5.56 9.05 -16.00
CA ILE A 95 4.48 8.24 -15.44
C ILE A 95 5.02 7.45 -14.24
N ALA A 96 4.54 7.80 -13.04
CA ALA A 96 4.91 7.22 -11.75
C ALA A 96 3.67 6.71 -10.99
N SER A 97 2.73 6.08 -11.69
CA SER A 97 1.42 5.65 -11.17
C SER A 97 1.49 4.55 -10.10
N GLY A 98 2.68 3.97 -9.90
CA GLY A 98 2.91 2.93 -8.90
C GLY A 98 2.32 1.56 -9.29
N ALA A 99 2.28 0.64 -8.32
CA ALA A 99 1.78 -0.72 -8.48
C ALA A 99 0.77 -1.06 -7.36
N GLY A 100 -0.15 -0.14 -7.08
CA GLY A 100 -1.14 -0.26 -6.00
C GLY A 100 -2.31 -1.20 -6.29
N LEU A 101 -2.38 -1.78 -7.50
CA LEU A 101 -3.46 -2.69 -7.84
C LEU A 101 -3.33 -4.00 -7.04
N PRO A 102 -4.36 -4.38 -6.25
CA PRO A 102 -4.30 -5.58 -5.43
C PRO A 102 -4.29 -6.85 -6.30
N ARG A 103 -3.61 -7.88 -5.80
CA ARG A 103 -3.68 -9.24 -6.35
C ARG A 103 -4.45 -10.12 -5.40
N PHE A 104 -5.53 -10.73 -5.89
CA PHE A 104 -6.28 -11.75 -5.18
C PHE A 104 -5.74 -13.14 -5.52
N MET A 105 -6.03 -14.10 -4.66
CA MET A 105 -5.56 -15.49 -4.82
C MET A 105 -6.35 -16.26 -5.89
N GLY A 106 -7.58 -15.81 -6.19
CA GLY A 106 -8.50 -16.48 -7.11
C GLY A 106 -9.14 -17.72 -6.51
N ILE A 107 -9.36 -17.75 -5.20
CA ILE A 107 -9.97 -18.86 -4.47
C ILE A 107 -11.40 -18.54 -4.07
N PRO A 108 -12.28 -19.55 -3.84
CA PRO A 108 -13.62 -19.33 -3.35
C PRO A 108 -13.65 -18.54 -2.04
N GLY A 109 -14.65 -17.66 -1.90
CA GLY A 109 -14.91 -16.90 -0.68
C GLY A 109 -14.11 -15.59 -0.53
N GLU A 110 -13.29 -15.18 -1.49
CA GLU A 110 -12.56 -13.90 -1.41
C GLU A 110 -13.45 -12.66 -1.43
N SER A 111 -14.72 -12.79 -1.83
CA SER A 111 -15.71 -11.70 -1.81
C SER A 111 -16.51 -11.60 -0.50
N LEU A 112 -16.25 -12.44 0.47
CA LEU A 112 -16.94 -12.42 1.77
C LEU A 112 -16.61 -11.16 2.55
N LYS A 113 -17.55 -10.70 3.37
CA LYS A 113 -17.35 -9.58 4.29
C LYS A 113 -16.25 -9.91 5.29
N GLY A 114 -15.29 -9.00 5.43
CA GLY A 114 -14.11 -9.19 6.28
C GLY A 114 -12.88 -9.70 5.54
N VAL A 115 -13.01 -9.98 4.24
CA VAL A 115 -11.85 -10.21 3.36
C VAL A 115 -11.45 -8.88 2.74
N TYR A 116 -10.20 -8.51 2.86
CA TYR A 116 -9.61 -7.27 2.34
C TYR A 116 -8.34 -7.57 1.58
N SER A 117 -8.06 -6.81 0.54
CA SER A 117 -6.67 -6.72 0.09
C SER A 117 -5.84 -5.96 1.13
N ALA A 118 -4.55 -6.28 1.25
CA ALA A 118 -3.66 -5.57 2.17
C ALA A 118 -3.61 -4.06 1.84
N ASN A 119 -3.62 -3.69 0.56
CA ASN A 119 -3.64 -2.28 0.14
C ASN A 119 -4.90 -1.55 0.62
N GLU A 120 -6.08 -2.18 0.50
CA GLU A 120 -7.32 -1.58 1.00
C GLU A 120 -7.27 -1.42 2.51
N TYR A 121 -6.87 -2.46 3.23
CA TYR A 121 -6.77 -2.45 4.68
C TYR A 121 -5.81 -1.36 5.17
N LEU A 122 -4.59 -1.32 4.62
CA LEU A 122 -3.58 -0.33 4.97
C LEU A 122 -3.99 1.09 4.58
N THR A 123 -4.66 1.28 3.45
CA THR A 123 -5.20 2.59 3.06
C THR A 123 -6.22 3.09 4.08
N ARG A 124 -7.14 2.23 4.53
CA ARG A 124 -8.12 2.59 5.57
C ARG A 124 -7.42 2.95 6.89
N VAL A 125 -6.41 2.19 7.29
CA VAL A 125 -5.67 2.42 8.54
C VAL A 125 -4.82 3.69 8.43
N ASN A 126 -3.96 3.79 7.43
CA ASN A 126 -2.92 4.82 7.36
C ASN A 126 -3.43 6.14 6.75
N LEU A 127 -3.92 6.08 5.51
CA LEU A 127 -4.36 7.28 4.80
C LEU A 127 -5.66 7.84 5.38
N MET A 128 -6.64 6.95 5.61
CA MET A 128 -7.97 7.32 6.12
C MET A 128 -8.03 7.36 7.65
N LYS A 129 -6.93 7.06 8.33
CA LYS A 129 -6.76 7.16 9.79
C LYS A 129 -7.84 6.43 10.60
N ALA A 130 -8.22 5.21 10.15
CA ALA A 130 -9.27 4.41 10.80
C ALA A 130 -8.96 4.04 12.25
N TYR A 131 -7.70 4.15 12.69
CA TYR A 131 -7.27 3.92 14.06
C TYR A 131 -7.62 5.06 15.02
N GLN A 132 -7.90 6.26 14.51
CA GLN A 132 -8.16 7.43 15.35
C GLN A 132 -9.56 7.36 15.99
N PRO A 133 -9.71 7.79 17.25
CA PRO A 133 -11.01 7.95 17.87
C PRO A 133 -11.90 8.92 17.07
N GLY A 134 -13.12 8.50 16.79
CA GLY A 134 -14.07 9.31 16.00
C GLY A 134 -13.88 9.24 14.48
N SER A 135 -12.95 8.44 13.98
CA SER A 135 -12.82 8.20 12.54
C SER A 135 -14.13 7.65 11.97
N ARG A 136 -14.54 8.17 10.80
CA ARG A 136 -15.70 7.68 10.05
C ARG A 136 -15.36 6.56 9.07
N THR A 137 -14.08 6.24 8.94
CA THR A 137 -13.63 5.17 8.03
C THR A 137 -13.97 3.81 8.63
N PRO A 138 -14.82 3.02 7.96
CA PRO A 138 -15.17 1.71 8.48
C PRO A 138 -13.97 0.76 8.40
N ILE A 139 -13.68 0.11 9.51
CA ILE A 139 -12.71 -0.98 9.59
C ILE A 139 -13.27 -2.07 10.49
N MET A 140 -13.23 -3.31 10.00
CA MET A 140 -13.68 -4.44 10.80
C MET A 140 -12.62 -4.77 11.85
N LYS A 141 -13.00 -4.73 13.12
CA LYS A 141 -12.19 -5.21 14.23
C LYS A 141 -12.53 -6.67 14.47
N SER A 142 -11.55 -7.54 14.33
CA SER A 142 -11.72 -8.98 14.45
C SER A 142 -10.85 -9.52 15.57
N ARG A 143 -11.31 -10.56 16.28
CA ARG A 143 -10.51 -11.25 17.31
C ARG A 143 -9.33 -12.00 16.70
N ALA A 144 -9.54 -12.62 15.54
CA ALA A 144 -8.50 -13.34 14.80
C ALA A 144 -8.38 -12.78 13.39
N VAL A 145 -7.16 -12.56 12.94
CA VAL A 145 -6.84 -12.06 11.59
C VAL A 145 -5.79 -12.94 10.96
N ALA A 146 -6.03 -13.38 9.73
CA ALA A 146 -5.04 -14.06 8.91
C ALA A 146 -4.60 -13.15 7.76
N VAL A 147 -3.31 -12.92 7.64
CA VAL A 147 -2.70 -12.17 6.54
C VAL A 147 -1.97 -13.15 5.64
N VAL A 148 -2.39 -13.25 4.40
CA VAL A 148 -1.81 -14.16 3.42
C VAL A 148 -0.72 -13.45 2.65
N GLY A 149 0.51 -13.89 2.82
CA GLY A 149 1.69 -13.33 2.19
C GLY A 149 2.89 -13.25 3.13
N GLY A 150 4.08 -13.09 2.57
CA GLY A 150 5.34 -13.09 3.32
C GLY A 150 6.19 -11.83 3.11
N GLY A 151 5.69 -10.80 2.40
CA GLY A 151 6.43 -9.57 2.13
C GLY A 151 6.24 -8.49 3.22
N ASN A 152 6.98 -7.38 3.08
CA ASN A 152 6.88 -6.24 4.03
C ASN A 152 5.44 -5.72 4.19
N VAL A 153 4.65 -5.71 3.11
CA VAL A 153 3.24 -5.30 3.15
C VAL A 153 2.41 -6.22 4.06
N ALA A 154 2.71 -7.53 4.05
CA ALA A 154 2.03 -8.48 4.94
C ALA A 154 2.42 -8.24 6.41
N MET A 155 3.70 -7.96 6.69
CA MET A 155 4.15 -7.58 8.03
C MET A 155 3.44 -6.31 8.51
N ASP A 156 3.37 -5.29 7.67
CA ASP A 156 2.66 -4.03 7.98
C ASP A 156 1.18 -4.25 8.27
N ALA A 157 0.49 -5.04 7.45
CA ALA A 157 -0.93 -5.35 7.64
C ALA A 157 -1.16 -6.14 8.94
N ALA A 158 -0.33 -7.12 9.22
CA ALA A 158 -0.43 -7.94 10.43
C ALA A 158 -0.18 -7.11 11.70
N ARG A 159 0.85 -6.28 11.71
CA ARG A 159 1.16 -5.39 12.84
C ARG A 159 0.07 -4.34 13.03
N CYS A 160 -0.50 -3.78 11.95
CA CYS A 160 -1.67 -2.91 12.05
C CYS A 160 -2.87 -3.62 12.67
N ALA A 161 -3.17 -4.85 12.25
CA ALA A 161 -4.27 -5.63 12.82
C ALA A 161 -4.05 -5.90 14.31
N LYS A 162 -2.84 -6.28 14.71
CA LYS A 162 -2.46 -6.49 16.10
C LYS A 162 -2.67 -5.24 16.95
N ARG A 163 -2.17 -4.11 16.48
CA ARG A 163 -2.28 -2.81 17.18
C ARG A 163 -3.71 -2.26 17.22
N LEU A 164 -4.58 -2.67 16.28
CA LEU A 164 -6.01 -2.36 16.30
C LEU A 164 -6.82 -3.25 17.24
N GLY A 165 -6.17 -4.20 17.93
CA GLY A 165 -6.75 -4.98 19.02
C GLY A 165 -7.12 -6.41 18.66
N ALA A 166 -6.62 -6.97 17.56
CA ALA A 166 -6.78 -8.39 17.28
C ALA A 166 -6.02 -9.24 18.33
N GLU A 167 -6.70 -10.21 18.91
CA GLU A 167 -6.13 -11.09 19.92
C GLU A 167 -5.08 -12.03 19.30
N GLN A 168 -5.42 -12.57 18.12
CA GLN A 168 -4.56 -13.48 17.36
C GLN A 168 -4.38 -12.97 15.94
N VAL A 169 -3.13 -12.85 15.50
CA VAL A 169 -2.79 -12.47 14.14
C VAL A 169 -1.84 -13.51 13.55
N TYR A 170 -2.16 -13.99 12.36
CA TYR A 170 -1.41 -15.01 11.65
C TYR A 170 -0.85 -14.44 10.36
N ILE A 171 0.42 -14.71 10.08
CA ILE A 171 0.99 -14.66 8.72
C ILE A 171 0.86 -16.07 8.15
N VAL A 172 0.15 -16.17 7.02
CA VAL A 172 -0.01 -17.44 6.30
C VAL A 172 0.83 -17.37 5.03
N TYR A 173 1.82 -18.25 4.91
CA TYR A 173 2.78 -18.19 3.81
C TYR A 173 3.09 -19.59 3.26
N ARG A 174 3.05 -19.70 1.92
CA ARG A 174 3.19 -20.99 1.22
C ARG A 174 4.58 -21.62 1.26
N ARG A 175 5.63 -20.84 1.56
CA ARG A 175 7.02 -21.31 1.69
C ARG A 175 7.44 -21.30 3.16
N GLY A 176 8.71 -21.66 3.42
CA GLY A 176 9.28 -21.65 4.76
C GLY A 176 9.66 -20.24 5.25
N MET A 177 10.13 -20.17 6.48
CA MET A 177 10.61 -18.92 7.09
C MET A 177 11.80 -18.32 6.36
N ALA A 178 12.70 -19.18 5.84
CA ALA A 178 13.89 -18.73 5.12
C ALA A 178 13.57 -18.06 3.77
N GLU A 179 12.42 -18.40 3.19
CA GLU A 179 11.96 -17.89 1.89
C GLU A 179 11.04 -16.65 2.02
N LEU A 180 10.89 -16.09 3.22
CA LEU A 180 10.14 -14.85 3.41
C LEU A 180 10.83 -13.70 2.68
N PRO A 181 10.14 -13.00 1.74
CA PRO A 181 10.73 -11.88 1.02
C PRO A 181 10.74 -10.58 1.84
N ALA A 182 10.16 -10.56 3.04
CA ALA A 182 10.22 -9.45 3.96
C ALA A 182 11.65 -9.26 4.49
N ARG A 183 11.99 -8.03 4.87
CA ARG A 183 13.24 -7.76 5.60
C ARG A 183 13.24 -8.51 6.93
N LYS A 184 14.41 -8.99 7.34
CA LYS A 184 14.55 -9.74 8.60
C LYS A 184 14.07 -8.95 9.80
N GLU A 185 14.41 -7.67 9.87
CA GLU A 185 13.99 -6.77 10.93
C GLU A 185 12.46 -6.65 11.03
N GLU A 186 11.75 -6.67 9.89
CA GLU A 186 10.29 -6.60 9.89
C GLU A 186 9.65 -7.91 10.35
N VAL A 187 10.29 -9.03 10.07
CA VAL A 187 9.86 -10.35 10.59
C VAL A 187 10.08 -10.40 12.10
N GLU A 188 11.26 -10.01 12.58
CA GLU A 188 11.60 -9.93 14.00
C GLU A 188 10.60 -9.04 14.76
N HIS A 189 10.34 -7.82 14.28
CA HIS A 189 9.34 -6.94 14.87
C HIS A 189 7.94 -7.56 14.90
N ALA A 190 7.56 -8.31 13.88
CA ALA A 190 6.26 -8.98 13.85
C ALA A 190 6.19 -10.12 14.90
N GLU A 191 7.27 -10.87 15.07
CA GLU A 191 7.39 -11.91 16.12
C GLU A 191 7.34 -11.30 17.52
N GLU A 192 8.07 -10.20 17.76
CA GLU A 192 8.06 -9.47 19.03
C GLU A 192 6.66 -8.96 19.42
N GLU A 193 5.85 -8.56 18.42
CA GLU A 193 4.45 -8.16 18.64
C GLU A 193 3.50 -9.37 18.81
N GLY A 194 4.01 -10.59 18.79
CA GLY A 194 3.24 -11.82 19.01
C GLY A 194 2.42 -12.25 17.79
N ILE A 195 2.86 -11.94 16.60
CA ILE A 195 2.28 -12.43 15.34
C ILE A 195 2.75 -13.87 15.12
N ILE A 196 1.83 -14.76 14.77
CA ILE A 196 2.06 -16.19 14.61
C ILE A 196 2.32 -16.50 13.13
N PHE A 197 3.47 -17.10 12.83
CA PHE A 197 3.81 -17.50 11.48
C PHE A 197 3.32 -18.92 11.19
N LYS A 198 2.45 -19.05 10.18
CA LYS A 198 1.99 -20.30 9.57
C LYS A 198 2.63 -20.43 8.20
N THR A 199 3.88 -20.85 8.18
CA THR A 199 4.64 -21.14 6.97
C THR A 199 4.26 -22.51 6.41
N LEU A 200 4.69 -22.81 5.18
CA LEU A 200 4.35 -24.05 4.47
C LEU A 200 2.83 -24.27 4.45
N THR A 201 2.07 -23.20 4.31
CA THR A 201 0.61 -23.22 4.41
C THR A 201 0.03 -22.35 3.30
N ASN A 202 -0.79 -22.95 2.42
CA ASN A 202 -1.39 -22.25 1.29
C ASN A 202 -2.91 -22.32 1.35
N PRO A 203 -3.60 -21.16 1.37
CA PRO A 203 -5.06 -21.10 1.34
C PRO A 203 -5.65 -21.65 0.04
N VAL A 204 -6.76 -22.35 0.16
CA VAL A 204 -7.53 -22.89 -0.99
C VAL A 204 -8.97 -22.43 -1.00
N GLU A 205 -9.51 -22.00 0.14
CA GLU A 205 -10.89 -21.51 0.27
C GLU A 205 -11.02 -20.61 1.50
N VAL A 206 -11.79 -19.53 1.38
CA VAL A 206 -12.24 -18.70 2.50
C VAL A 206 -13.66 -19.12 2.87
N LEU A 207 -13.87 -19.47 4.14
CA LEU A 207 -15.15 -19.98 4.64
C LEU A 207 -16.01 -18.85 5.19
N GLY A 208 -17.27 -18.80 4.75
CA GLY A 208 -18.28 -17.85 5.23
C GLY A 208 -19.21 -18.43 6.30
N ASP A 209 -19.80 -17.54 7.07
CA ASP A 209 -20.96 -17.83 7.91
C ASP A 209 -22.27 -17.59 7.16
N GLU A 210 -23.41 -17.78 7.84
CA GLU A 210 -24.75 -17.56 7.29
C GLU A 210 -25.06 -16.10 6.92
N ASN A 211 -24.30 -15.15 7.44
CA ASN A 211 -24.42 -13.71 7.16
C ASN A 211 -23.47 -13.25 6.03
N GLY A 212 -22.71 -14.17 5.44
CA GLY A 212 -21.70 -13.89 4.43
C GLY A 212 -20.45 -13.21 4.99
N CYS A 213 -20.17 -13.39 6.28
CA CYS A 213 -18.94 -12.91 6.91
C CYS A 213 -17.89 -14.04 6.97
N VAL A 214 -16.63 -13.69 6.84
CA VAL A 214 -15.54 -14.66 6.98
C VAL A 214 -15.50 -15.23 8.40
N LYS A 215 -15.42 -16.57 8.50
CA LYS A 215 -15.29 -17.29 9.77
C LYS A 215 -14.04 -18.15 9.85
N GLY A 216 -13.39 -18.40 8.73
CA GLY A 216 -12.21 -19.24 8.68
C GLY A 216 -11.66 -19.40 7.27
N MET A 217 -10.67 -20.24 7.14
CA MET A 217 -9.96 -20.48 5.89
C MET A 217 -9.48 -21.92 5.85
N THR A 218 -9.73 -22.61 4.74
CA THR A 218 -9.16 -23.93 4.47
C THR A 218 -7.80 -23.74 3.81
N CYS A 219 -6.78 -24.42 4.34
CA CYS A 219 -5.43 -24.40 3.81
C CYS A 219 -4.94 -25.82 3.54
N VAL A 220 -4.00 -25.95 2.62
CA VAL A 220 -3.19 -27.15 2.43
C VAL A 220 -1.81 -26.93 3.05
N GLU A 221 -1.26 -27.98 3.65
CA GLU A 221 0.13 -28.01 4.06
C GLU A 221 1.02 -28.22 2.83
N MET A 222 2.13 -27.48 2.80
CA MET A 222 3.08 -27.49 1.69
C MET A 222 4.38 -28.14 2.13
N GLU A 223 5.09 -28.73 1.18
CA GLU A 223 6.45 -29.22 1.36
C GLU A 223 7.35 -28.48 0.37
N LEU A 224 8.56 -28.13 0.79
CA LEU A 224 9.55 -27.55 -0.10
C LEU A 224 10.13 -28.65 -0.98
N GLY A 225 10.02 -28.49 -2.28
CA GLY A 225 10.69 -29.31 -3.28
C GLY A 225 12.11 -28.83 -3.55
N GLU A 226 12.75 -29.44 -4.57
CA GLU A 226 14.01 -28.92 -5.09
C GLU A 226 13.80 -27.50 -5.64
N PRO A 227 14.81 -26.61 -5.49
CA PRO A 227 14.73 -25.26 -6.05
C PRO A 227 14.52 -25.30 -7.56
N ASP A 228 13.64 -24.41 -8.05
CA ASP A 228 13.51 -24.18 -9.49
C ASP A 228 14.85 -23.67 -10.06
N ALA A 229 15.21 -24.15 -11.26
CA ALA A 229 16.47 -23.84 -11.93
C ALA A 229 16.52 -22.38 -12.43
#